data_fc933f3e2a35be991affab36b091f952
#
_entry.id   fc933f3e2a35be991affab36b091f952
#
_cell.length_a   1.000
_cell.length_b   1.000
_cell.length_c   1.000
_cell.angle_alpha   90.00
_cell.angle_beta   90.00
_cell.angle_gamma   90.00
#
_symmetry.space_group_name_H-M   'P 1'
#
loop_
_entity.id
_entity.type
_entity.pdbx_description
1 polymer ?
#
loop_
_entity_poly.entity_id
_entity_poly.type
_entity_poly.pdbx_seq_one_letter_code
_entity_poly.pdbx_strand_id
1 'polypeptide(L)'
;ATAAYQVEGATKEGGKGPVAWDEFLEKQGRFLADPASDFYHQYSKDIELCEEFGVNGLRLSIAWSRIFPNGRGEVNQEGVDFYHRVFAECAKHHVLPFVTLHHFDTPKILFDQGDFLNRDTIEAFVEYAEFCFQEFPEVHHWSTFNEIYPVATNQYLLGVFPPGIQYDLSKVIQCLHNMMYAHARVVNLFKEKGYLGEIGVVHSLETKYPAT
;
A
#
# COMPACT_ATOMS: atom_id res chain seq x y z
N ALA A 1 -5.55 -10.37 -6.86
CA ALA A 1 -5.12 -9.14 -6.19
C ALA A 1 -4.01 -9.47 -5.20
N THR A 2 -2.96 -8.67 -5.18
CA THR A 2 -1.78 -8.86 -4.33
C THR A 2 -1.48 -7.60 -3.54
N ALA A 3 -0.66 -7.72 -2.50
CA ALA A 3 -0.13 -6.61 -1.72
C ALA A 3 1.39 -6.74 -1.60
N ALA A 4 2.11 -5.65 -1.74
CA ALA A 4 3.57 -5.63 -1.73
C ALA A 4 4.16 -6.39 -0.54
N TYR A 5 3.77 -6.05 0.67
CA TYR A 5 4.26 -6.71 1.89
C TYR A 5 3.96 -8.22 1.95
N GLN A 6 2.84 -8.66 1.32
CA GLN A 6 2.41 -10.07 1.37
C GLN A 6 3.11 -10.95 0.34
N VAL A 7 3.58 -10.38 -0.76
CA VAL A 7 4.08 -11.19 -1.90
C VAL A 7 5.50 -10.86 -2.34
N GLU A 8 5.99 -9.63 -2.13
CA GLU A 8 7.28 -9.24 -2.71
C GLU A 8 8.46 -9.98 -2.09
N GLY A 9 8.47 -10.20 -0.79
CA GLY A 9 9.69 -10.59 -0.10
C GLY A 9 10.73 -9.47 -0.13
N ALA A 10 12.02 -9.82 -0.20
CA ALA A 10 13.12 -8.85 -0.35
C ALA A 10 12.99 -7.66 0.63
N THR A 11 12.64 -7.94 1.88
CA THR A 11 12.32 -6.92 2.89
C THR A 11 13.51 -6.04 3.27
N LYS A 12 14.73 -6.48 2.96
CA LYS A 12 15.99 -5.78 3.22
C LYS A 12 16.80 -5.53 1.96
N GLU A 13 16.22 -5.73 0.78
CA GLU A 13 16.87 -5.57 -0.52
C GLU A 13 16.36 -4.33 -1.26
N GLY A 14 17.10 -3.90 -2.27
CA GLY A 14 16.71 -2.77 -3.11
C GLY A 14 16.51 -1.47 -2.35
N GLY A 15 17.22 -1.23 -1.26
CA GLY A 15 17.11 -0.01 -0.46
C GLY A 15 15.79 0.16 0.27
N LYS A 16 14.95 -0.88 0.35
CA LYS A 16 13.64 -0.80 1.04
C LYS A 16 13.80 -0.49 2.52
N GLY A 17 13.07 0.52 3.00
CA GLY A 17 12.96 0.84 4.42
C GLY A 17 12.06 -0.15 5.18
N PRO A 18 12.22 -0.23 6.51
CA PRO A 18 11.37 -1.09 7.35
C PRO A 18 9.93 -0.58 7.41
N VAL A 19 9.01 -1.50 7.68
CA VAL A 19 7.60 -1.21 7.94
C VAL A 19 7.17 -1.70 9.32
N ALA A 20 6.02 -1.23 9.79
CA ALA A 20 5.49 -1.58 11.11
C ALA A 20 5.34 -3.10 11.33
N TRP A 21 4.99 -3.83 10.28
CA TRP A 21 4.79 -5.27 10.33
C TRP A 21 6.05 -6.06 10.62
N ASP A 22 7.23 -5.60 10.19
CA ASP A 22 8.50 -6.32 10.38
C ASP A 22 8.75 -6.56 11.88
N GLU A 23 8.69 -5.50 12.68
CA GLU A 23 8.87 -5.59 14.13
C GLU A 23 7.70 -6.29 14.84
N PHE A 24 6.47 -6.06 14.37
CA PHE A 24 5.28 -6.62 14.98
C PHE A 24 5.25 -8.16 14.90
N LEU A 25 5.61 -8.72 13.72
CA LEU A 25 5.66 -10.15 13.51
C LEU A 25 6.85 -10.79 14.24
N GLU A 26 8.00 -10.12 14.24
CA GLU A 26 9.20 -10.57 14.96
C GLU A 26 8.93 -10.70 16.47
N LYS A 27 8.33 -9.68 17.10
CA LYS A 27 7.95 -9.69 18.51
C LYS A 27 6.97 -10.81 18.88
N GLN A 28 6.16 -11.25 17.95
CA GLN A 28 5.21 -12.34 18.14
C GLN A 28 5.81 -13.72 17.84
N GLY A 29 7.08 -13.79 17.41
CA GLY A 29 7.71 -15.04 17.01
C GLY A 29 7.05 -15.68 15.77
N ARG A 30 6.39 -14.86 14.94
CA ARG A 30 5.75 -15.28 13.69
C ARG A 30 6.74 -15.25 12.53
N PHE A 31 6.35 -15.87 11.43
CA PHE A 31 7.15 -15.82 10.20
C PHE A 31 7.27 -14.37 9.67
N LEU A 32 8.41 -14.06 9.08
CA LEU A 32 8.65 -12.79 8.41
C LEU A 32 8.09 -12.83 6.99
N ALA A 33 7.88 -11.64 6.40
CA ALA A 33 7.42 -11.50 5.01
C ALA A 33 8.57 -11.67 3.98
N ASP A 34 9.50 -12.58 4.28
CA ASP A 34 10.64 -12.88 3.42
C ASP A 34 10.94 -14.38 3.50
N PRO A 35 10.97 -15.12 2.38
CA PRO A 35 10.85 -14.64 0.99
C PRO A 35 9.39 -14.36 0.54
N ALA A 36 8.34 -14.65 1.31
CA ALA A 36 6.95 -14.59 0.91
C ALA A 36 6.68 -15.39 -0.39
N SER A 37 6.12 -14.76 -1.44
CA SER A 37 6.03 -15.36 -2.79
C SER A 37 7.20 -14.94 -3.69
N ASP A 38 8.17 -14.21 -3.16
CA ASP A 38 9.37 -13.75 -3.86
C ASP A 38 9.06 -12.94 -5.15
N PHE A 39 7.95 -12.20 -5.14
CA PHE A 39 7.53 -11.43 -6.32
C PHE A 39 8.59 -10.41 -6.74
N TYR A 40 9.40 -9.91 -5.82
CA TYR A 40 10.49 -8.98 -6.13
C TYR A 40 11.47 -9.56 -7.16
N HIS A 41 11.75 -10.86 -7.12
CA HIS A 41 12.62 -11.54 -8.08
C HIS A 41 11.84 -12.28 -9.17
N GLN A 42 10.60 -12.71 -8.91
CA GLN A 42 9.81 -13.56 -9.80
C GLN A 42 8.76 -12.79 -10.63
N TYR A 43 8.64 -11.47 -10.48
CA TYR A 43 7.57 -10.66 -11.09
C TYR A 43 7.40 -10.91 -12.59
N SER A 44 8.50 -11.08 -13.33
CA SER A 44 8.46 -11.31 -14.78
C SER A 44 7.75 -12.62 -15.12
N LYS A 45 8.09 -13.70 -14.40
CA LYS A 45 7.46 -15.01 -14.56
C LYS A 45 5.99 -15.00 -14.11
N ASP A 46 5.69 -14.34 -12.98
CA ASP A 46 4.33 -14.26 -12.45
C ASP A 46 3.40 -13.49 -13.39
N ILE A 47 3.90 -12.43 -14.03
CA ILE A 47 3.15 -11.65 -15.01
C ILE A 47 2.99 -12.42 -16.32
N GLU A 48 4.01 -13.15 -16.77
CA GLU A 48 3.89 -14.07 -17.92
C GLU A 48 2.80 -15.12 -17.69
N LEU A 49 2.73 -15.71 -16.49
CA LEU A 49 1.67 -16.64 -16.11
C LEU A 49 0.27 -16.01 -16.16
N CYS A 50 0.14 -14.71 -15.84
CA CYS A 50 -1.14 -14.01 -15.99
C CYS A 50 -1.63 -14.09 -17.46
N GLU A 51 -0.76 -13.83 -18.43
CA GLU A 51 -1.10 -13.94 -19.85
C GLU A 51 -1.46 -15.38 -20.23
N GLU A 52 -0.66 -16.37 -19.82
CA GLU A 52 -0.93 -17.79 -20.11
C GLU A 52 -2.30 -18.26 -19.61
N PHE A 53 -2.73 -17.77 -18.45
CA PHE A 53 -4.04 -18.10 -17.86
C PHE A 53 -5.16 -17.15 -18.30
N GLY A 54 -4.92 -16.25 -19.25
CA GLY A 54 -5.91 -15.30 -19.77
C GLY A 54 -6.32 -14.22 -18.77
N VAL A 55 -5.47 -13.92 -17.78
CA VAL A 55 -5.67 -12.83 -16.82
C VAL A 55 -5.18 -11.53 -17.47
N ASN A 56 -6.09 -10.58 -17.70
CA ASN A 56 -5.81 -9.31 -18.37
C ASN A 56 -5.67 -8.11 -17.43
N GLY A 57 -5.70 -8.32 -16.12
CA GLY A 57 -5.52 -7.28 -15.13
C GLY A 57 -4.95 -7.81 -13.83
N LEU A 58 -3.94 -7.11 -13.30
CA LEU A 58 -3.29 -7.44 -12.03
C LEU A 58 -3.42 -6.29 -11.06
N ARG A 59 -4.06 -6.52 -9.92
CA ARG A 59 -4.03 -5.56 -8.82
C ARG A 59 -2.83 -5.86 -7.93
N LEU A 60 -1.98 -4.86 -7.76
CA LEU A 60 -0.80 -4.88 -6.90
C LEU A 60 -0.72 -3.59 -6.07
N SER A 61 0.13 -3.54 -5.08
CA SER A 61 0.45 -2.30 -4.38
C SER A 61 1.91 -1.91 -4.57
N ILE A 62 2.20 -0.61 -4.47
CA ILE A 62 3.56 -0.11 -4.35
C ILE A 62 3.91 -0.08 -2.85
N ALA A 63 5.04 -0.67 -2.46
CA ALA A 63 5.54 -0.54 -1.10
C ALA A 63 6.05 0.90 -0.90
N TRP A 64 5.35 1.68 -0.08
CA TRP A 64 5.72 3.07 0.21
C TRP A 64 7.18 3.18 0.69
N SER A 65 7.60 2.29 1.60
CA SER A 65 8.97 2.25 2.12
C SER A 65 10.03 1.80 1.10
N ARG A 66 9.63 1.28 -0.07
CA ARG A 66 10.55 0.98 -1.16
C ARG A 66 10.82 2.23 -2.01
N ILE A 67 9.84 3.14 -2.11
CA ILE A 67 10.00 4.43 -2.80
C ILE A 67 10.67 5.45 -1.87
N PHE A 68 10.14 5.60 -0.65
CA PHE A 68 10.66 6.49 0.39
C PHE A 68 11.02 5.67 1.64
N PRO A 69 12.26 5.20 1.79
CA PRO A 69 12.67 4.39 2.95
C PRO A 69 12.39 5.02 4.30
N ASN A 70 12.44 6.36 4.35
CA ASN A 70 12.13 7.17 5.53
C ASN A 70 10.71 7.78 5.50
N GLY A 71 9.83 7.26 4.66
CA GLY A 71 8.44 7.72 4.52
C GLY A 71 8.25 8.97 3.67
N ARG A 72 9.26 9.82 3.56
CA ARG A 72 9.31 11.04 2.74
C ARG A 72 10.76 11.49 2.52
N GLY A 73 10.98 12.48 1.67
CA GLY A 73 12.26 13.13 1.43
C GLY A 73 13.06 12.44 0.33
N GLU A 74 14.11 11.72 0.66
CA GLU A 74 14.99 11.07 -0.32
C GLU A 74 14.30 9.88 -0.99
N VAL A 75 14.29 9.91 -2.33
CA VAL A 75 13.75 8.84 -3.16
C VAL A 75 14.76 7.71 -3.30
N ASN A 76 14.32 6.49 -3.11
CA ASN A 76 15.13 5.30 -3.40
C ASN A 76 14.95 4.91 -4.87
N GLN A 77 15.91 5.25 -5.71
CA GLN A 77 15.84 5.01 -7.15
C GLN A 77 15.77 3.52 -7.50
N GLU A 78 16.42 2.65 -6.73
CA GLU A 78 16.36 1.19 -6.97
C GLU A 78 14.94 0.64 -6.81
N GLY A 79 14.18 1.18 -5.84
CA GLY A 79 12.78 0.84 -5.66
C GLY A 79 11.89 1.39 -6.79
N VAL A 80 12.17 2.60 -7.26
CA VAL A 80 11.47 3.19 -8.43
C VAL A 80 11.72 2.34 -9.68
N ASP A 81 12.96 2.02 -9.97
CA ASP A 81 13.37 1.21 -11.12
C ASP A 81 12.74 -0.19 -11.08
N PHE A 82 12.55 -0.76 -9.88
CA PHE A 82 11.83 -2.03 -9.73
C PHE A 82 10.40 -1.93 -10.24
N TYR A 83 9.63 -0.92 -9.82
CA TYR A 83 8.25 -0.78 -10.28
C TYR A 83 8.15 -0.41 -11.77
N HIS A 84 9.08 0.35 -12.33
CA HIS A 84 9.15 0.56 -13.78
C HIS A 84 9.31 -0.78 -14.52
N ARG A 85 10.18 -1.67 -14.03
CA ARG A 85 10.34 -3.01 -14.62
C ARG A 85 9.04 -3.84 -14.50
N VAL A 86 8.36 -3.78 -13.37
CA VAL A 86 7.08 -4.48 -13.15
C VAL A 86 6.02 -3.97 -14.15
N PHE A 87 5.88 -2.65 -14.32
CA PHE A 87 4.89 -2.08 -15.23
C PHE A 87 5.25 -2.33 -16.70
N ALA A 88 6.53 -2.30 -17.05
CA ALA A 88 7.00 -2.67 -18.38
C ALA A 88 6.67 -4.14 -18.71
N GLU A 89 6.83 -5.05 -17.75
CA GLU A 89 6.47 -6.45 -17.93
C GLU A 89 4.94 -6.62 -18.04
N CYS A 90 4.15 -5.88 -17.26
CA CYS A 90 2.70 -5.84 -17.42
C CYS A 90 2.29 -5.40 -18.83
N ALA A 91 2.89 -4.35 -19.35
CA ALA A 91 2.61 -3.86 -20.71
C ALA A 91 3.00 -4.90 -21.80
N LYS A 92 4.14 -5.56 -21.65
CA LYS A 92 4.63 -6.61 -22.55
C LYS A 92 3.65 -7.79 -22.65
N HIS A 93 3.06 -8.18 -21.53
CA HIS A 93 2.11 -9.32 -21.44
C HIS A 93 0.64 -8.90 -21.51
N HIS A 94 0.34 -7.66 -21.90
CA HIS A 94 -1.04 -7.14 -22.03
C HIS A 94 -1.87 -7.23 -20.74
N VAL A 95 -1.22 -7.13 -19.59
CA VAL A 95 -1.84 -7.14 -18.25
C VAL A 95 -1.97 -5.71 -17.74
N LEU A 96 -3.19 -5.25 -17.48
CA LEU A 96 -3.43 -3.89 -16.95
C LEU A 96 -3.07 -3.82 -15.46
N PRO A 97 -2.19 -2.91 -15.03
CA PRO A 97 -1.91 -2.71 -13.62
C PRO A 97 -3.00 -1.89 -12.93
N PHE A 98 -3.53 -2.41 -11.83
CA PHE A 98 -4.37 -1.68 -10.87
C PHE A 98 -3.56 -1.46 -9.60
N VAL A 99 -3.13 -0.23 -9.34
CA VAL A 99 -2.13 0.06 -8.32
C VAL A 99 -2.74 0.64 -7.07
N THR A 100 -2.45 0.01 -5.93
CA THR A 100 -2.82 0.50 -4.61
C THR A 100 -1.61 1.21 -3.98
N LEU A 101 -1.80 2.45 -3.50
CA LEU A 101 -0.73 3.24 -2.89
C LEU A 101 -0.38 2.78 -1.47
N HIS A 102 -1.38 2.40 -0.67
CA HIS A 102 -1.16 1.92 0.68
C HIS A 102 -1.94 0.63 0.95
N HIS A 103 -1.22 -0.43 1.29
CA HIS A 103 -1.80 -1.74 1.60
C HIS A 103 -1.23 -2.29 2.93
N PHE A 104 -1.53 -1.58 4.03
CA PHE A 104 -1.19 -1.90 5.42
C PHE A 104 0.29 -1.70 5.80
N ASP A 105 1.13 -1.23 4.89
CA ASP A 105 2.58 -1.23 4.98
C ASP A 105 3.19 0.17 5.18
N THR A 106 2.64 0.93 6.15
CA THR A 106 3.19 2.24 6.52
C THR A 106 4.68 2.13 6.88
N PRO A 107 5.55 3.01 6.32
CA PRO A 107 6.96 3.09 6.71
C PRO A 107 7.13 3.23 8.22
N LYS A 108 8.05 2.45 8.79
CA LYS A 108 8.24 2.33 10.25
C LYS A 108 8.40 3.68 10.94
N ILE A 109 9.13 4.61 10.33
CA ILE A 109 9.37 5.94 10.91
C ILE A 109 8.07 6.75 11.06
N LEU A 110 7.18 6.70 10.09
CA LEU A 110 5.87 7.38 10.16
C LEU A 110 4.94 6.67 11.13
N PHE A 111 5.01 5.34 11.15
CA PHE A 111 4.26 4.53 12.11
C PHE A 111 4.63 4.86 13.55
N ASP A 112 5.91 4.98 13.88
CA ASP A 112 6.40 5.33 15.21
C ASP A 112 6.01 6.75 15.64
N GLN A 113 5.75 7.62 14.69
CA GLN A 113 5.25 8.98 14.91
C GLN A 113 3.72 9.04 15.08
N GLY A 114 3.03 7.90 15.04
CA GLY A 114 1.60 7.78 15.28
C GLY A 114 0.76 7.35 14.08
N ASP A 115 1.40 6.96 12.97
CA ASP A 115 0.70 6.50 11.77
C ASP A 115 -0.41 7.50 11.35
N PHE A 116 -1.53 7.04 10.84
CA PHE A 116 -2.67 7.90 10.47
C PHE A 116 -3.43 8.53 11.66
N LEU A 117 -3.01 8.34 12.90
CA LEU A 117 -3.43 9.20 14.01
C LEU A 117 -2.76 10.57 13.96
N ASN A 118 -1.58 10.66 13.33
CA ASN A 118 -0.81 11.89 13.15
C ASN A 118 -1.12 12.52 11.79
N ARG A 119 -1.39 13.82 11.76
CA ARG A 119 -1.66 14.54 10.51
C ARG A 119 -0.44 14.70 9.61
N ASP A 120 0.76 14.67 10.16
CA ASP A 120 2.00 14.70 9.36
C ASP A 120 2.13 13.47 8.45
N THR A 121 1.61 12.32 8.87
CA THR A 121 1.52 11.13 8.03
C THR A 121 0.61 11.35 6.82
N ILE A 122 -0.45 12.15 6.96
CA ILE A 122 -1.34 12.51 5.84
C ILE A 122 -0.57 13.32 4.81
N GLU A 123 0.21 14.33 5.25
CA GLU A 123 1.03 15.15 4.35
C GLU A 123 2.06 14.28 3.62
N ALA A 124 2.76 13.41 4.35
CA ALA A 124 3.72 12.48 3.76
C ALA A 124 3.06 11.52 2.75
N PHE A 125 1.84 11.06 3.02
CA PHE A 125 1.09 10.21 2.09
C PHE A 125 0.68 10.96 0.82
N VAL A 126 0.27 12.22 0.93
CA VAL A 126 -0.07 13.05 -0.24
C VAL A 126 1.17 13.29 -1.11
N GLU A 127 2.33 13.60 -0.50
CA GLU A 127 3.61 13.76 -1.22
C GLU A 127 4.01 12.46 -1.94
N TYR A 128 3.90 11.32 -1.27
CA TYR A 128 4.16 10.01 -1.85
C TYR A 128 3.22 9.70 -3.03
N ALA A 129 1.92 9.96 -2.86
CA ALA A 129 0.95 9.74 -3.91
C ALA A 129 1.23 10.60 -5.15
N GLU A 130 1.52 11.90 -4.94
CA GLU A 130 1.88 12.81 -6.05
C GLU A 130 3.13 12.34 -6.78
N PHE A 131 4.16 11.92 -6.04
CA PHE A 131 5.35 11.32 -6.64
C PHE A 131 5.01 10.11 -7.52
N CYS A 132 4.20 9.17 -7.02
CA CYS A 132 3.82 7.98 -7.78
C CYS A 132 3.05 8.33 -9.06
N PHE A 133 2.15 9.33 -9.03
CA PHE A 133 1.40 9.75 -10.21
C PHE A 133 2.29 10.40 -11.28
N GLN A 134 3.34 11.11 -10.86
CA GLN A 134 4.31 11.74 -11.77
C GLN A 134 5.27 10.71 -12.35
N GLU A 135 5.74 9.79 -11.52
CA GLU A 135 6.79 8.83 -11.87
C GLU A 135 6.28 7.67 -12.71
N PHE A 136 5.01 7.24 -12.50
CA PHE A 136 4.43 6.09 -13.19
C PHE A 136 3.23 6.49 -14.08
N PRO A 137 3.45 7.31 -15.12
CA PRO A 137 2.37 7.81 -15.98
C PRO A 137 1.67 6.71 -16.79
N GLU A 138 2.27 5.53 -16.91
CA GLU A 138 1.70 4.34 -17.54
C GLU A 138 0.60 3.68 -16.70
N VAL A 139 0.48 4.01 -15.42
CA VAL A 139 -0.57 3.49 -14.54
C VAL A 139 -1.80 4.38 -14.62
N HIS A 140 -2.92 3.79 -15.04
CA HIS A 140 -4.19 4.51 -15.21
C HIS A 140 -5.27 4.14 -14.19
N HIS A 141 -5.04 3.11 -13.35
CA HIS A 141 -6.00 2.64 -12.36
C HIS A 141 -5.37 2.64 -10.97
N TRP A 142 -5.76 3.65 -10.17
CA TRP A 142 -5.21 3.89 -8.86
C TRP A 142 -6.20 3.61 -7.74
N SER A 143 -5.71 3.09 -6.63
CA SER A 143 -6.43 3.05 -5.36
C SER A 143 -5.57 3.66 -4.27
N THR A 144 -6.11 4.57 -3.49
CA THR A 144 -5.35 5.22 -2.41
C THR A 144 -5.03 4.24 -1.29
N PHE A 145 -6.05 3.56 -0.79
CA PHE A 145 -5.95 2.61 0.33
C PHE A 145 -6.63 1.29 0.00
N ASN A 146 -6.11 0.23 0.61
CA ASN A 146 -6.86 -1.00 0.80
C ASN A 146 -7.53 -0.98 2.17
N GLU A 147 -8.86 -1.11 2.18
CA GLU A 147 -9.67 -1.44 3.35
C GLU A 147 -9.43 -0.57 4.59
N ILE A 148 -9.75 0.72 4.51
CA ILE A 148 -9.57 1.69 5.61
C ILE A 148 -10.22 1.20 6.92
N TYR A 149 -11.45 0.65 6.86
CA TYR A 149 -12.16 0.18 8.05
C TYR A 149 -11.45 -1.00 8.73
N PRO A 150 -11.06 -2.08 8.03
CA PRO A 150 -10.22 -3.13 8.60
C PRO A 150 -8.89 -2.63 9.18
N VAL A 151 -8.23 -1.67 8.55
CA VAL A 151 -6.99 -1.08 9.10
C VAL A 151 -7.24 -0.54 10.49
N ALA A 152 -8.16 0.42 10.63
CA ALA A 152 -8.42 1.10 11.90
C ALA A 152 -8.93 0.15 12.98
N THR A 153 -9.85 -0.76 12.64
CA THR A 153 -10.40 -1.71 13.61
C THR A 153 -9.41 -2.76 14.05
N ASN A 154 -8.59 -3.27 13.14
CA ASN A 154 -7.57 -4.27 13.49
C ASN A 154 -6.41 -3.68 14.28
N GLN A 155 -6.07 -2.40 14.04
CA GLN A 155 -5.01 -1.70 14.79
C GLN A 155 -5.43 -1.34 16.21
N TYR A 156 -6.67 -0.84 16.41
CA TYR A 156 -7.05 -0.14 17.64
C TYR A 156 -8.27 -0.73 18.36
N LEU A 157 -9.02 -1.66 17.77
CA LEU A 157 -10.12 -2.35 18.42
C LEU A 157 -9.79 -3.79 18.73
N LEU A 158 -9.31 -4.54 17.74
CA LEU A 158 -9.01 -5.97 17.86
C LEU A 158 -7.55 -6.24 18.24
N GLY A 159 -6.64 -5.34 17.95
CA GLY A 159 -5.22 -5.45 18.25
C GLY A 159 -4.48 -6.54 17.48
N VAL A 160 -5.00 -6.93 16.31
CA VAL A 160 -4.38 -7.98 15.46
C VAL A 160 -3.45 -7.43 14.39
N PHE A 161 -3.48 -6.10 14.16
CA PHE A 161 -2.50 -5.38 13.36
C PHE A 161 -1.61 -4.53 14.27
N PRO A 162 -0.37 -4.17 13.82
CA PRO A 162 0.42 -3.20 14.56
C PRO A 162 -0.35 -1.88 14.72
N PRO A 163 -0.31 -1.22 15.89
CA PRO A 163 0.51 -1.47 17.08
C PRO A 163 -0.05 -2.50 18.06
N GLY A 164 -1.19 -3.15 17.76
CA GLY A 164 -1.77 -4.17 18.63
C GLY A 164 -2.58 -3.62 19.80
N ILE A 165 -3.13 -2.42 19.66
CA ILE A 165 -3.98 -1.79 20.69
C ILE A 165 -5.38 -2.39 20.63
N GLN A 166 -5.97 -2.65 21.82
CA GLN A 166 -7.30 -3.22 21.93
C GLN A 166 -8.28 -2.22 22.57
N TYR A 167 -9.54 -2.28 22.11
CA TYR A 167 -10.68 -1.59 22.71
C TYR A 167 -10.57 -0.04 22.77
N ASP A 168 -9.75 0.58 21.89
CA ASP A 168 -9.62 2.03 21.81
C ASP A 168 -10.46 2.61 20.65
N LEU A 169 -11.76 2.74 20.91
CA LEU A 169 -12.72 3.26 19.89
C LEU A 169 -12.38 4.69 19.45
N SER A 170 -11.80 5.50 20.33
CA SER A 170 -11.41 6.88 19.99
C SER A 170 -10.34 6.88 18.89
N LYS A 171 -9.33 6.02 19.01
CA LYS A 171 -8.29 5.87 17.98
C LYS A 171 -8.84 5.26 16.69
N VAL A 172 -9.79 4.31 16.78
CA VAL A 172 -10.47 3.78 15.58
C VAL A 172 -11.10 4.91 14.78
N ILE A 173 -11.92 5.74 15.43
CA ILE A 173 -12.64 6.85 14.78
C ILE A 173 -11.65 7.87 14.21
N GLN A 174 -10.61 8.24 14.98
CA GLN A 174 -9.60 9.19 14.54
C GLN A 174 -8.81 8.67 13.33
N CYS A 175 -8.41 7.40 13.34
CA CYS A 175 -7.71 6.75 12.23
C CYS A 175 -8.58 6.71 10.97
N LEU A 176 -9.84 6.27 11.10
CA LEU A 176 -10.82 6.28 10.00
C LEU A 176 -10.98 7.67 9.39
N HIS A 177 -11.19 8.68 10.23
CA HIS A 177 -11.35 10.07 9.77
C HIS A 177 -10.10 10.54 9.02
N ASN A 178 -8.92 10.33 9.58
CA ASN A 178 -7.67 10.79 8.98
C ASN A 178 -7.35 10.06 7.67
N MET A 179 -7.59 8.75 7.59
CA MET A 179 -7.39 8.00 6.34
C MET A 179 -8.38 8.43 5.25
N MET A 180 -9.66 8.66 5.60
CA MET A 180 -10.65 9.21 4.66
C MET A 180 -10.28 10.63 4.21
N TYR A 181 -9.77 11.45 5.11
CA TYR A 181 -9.28 12.78 4.77
C TYR A 181 -8.05 12.73 3.85
N ALA A 182 -7.10 11.82 4.13
CA ALA A 182 -5.95 11.58 3.25
C ALA A 182 -6.40 11.12 1.85
N HIS A 183 -7.35 10.19 1.78
CA HIS A 183 -7.97 9.77 0.51
C HIS A 183 -8.55 10.97 -0.26
N ALA A 184 -9.37 11.78 0.38
CA ALA A 184 -9.99 12.94 -0.26
C ALA A 184 -8.95 13.96 -0.76
N ARG A 185 -7.88 14.20 0.02
CA ARG A 185 -6.75 15.05 -0.37
C ARG A 185 -6.05 14.54 -1.64
N VAL A 186 -5.74 13.25 -1.68
CA VAL A 186 -5.07 12.63 -2.83
C VAL A 186 -5.96 12.63 -4.07
N VAL A 187 -7.27 12.34 -3.93
CA VAL A 187 -8.22 12.39 -5.06
C VAL A 187 -8.36 13.81 -5.62
N ASN A 188 -8.43 14.82 -4.74
CA ASN A 188 -8.48 16.22 -5.19
C ASN A 188 -7.19 16.60 -5.92
N LEU A 189 -6.03 16.28 -5.36
CA LEU A 189 -4.74 16.51 -6.01
C LEU A 189 -4.68 15.86 -7.40
N PHE A 190 -5.09 14.58 -7.51
CA PHE A 190 -5.10 13.84 -8.78
C PHE A 190 -5.92 14.57 -9.84
N LYS A 191 -7.11 15.03 -9.47
CA LYS A 191 -8.03 15.74 -10.38
C LYS A 191 -7.54 17.15 -10.72
N GLU A 192 -7.09 17.91 -9.73
CA GLU A 192 -6.63 19.30 -9.92
C GLU A 192 -5.37 19.38 -10.80
N LYS A 193 -4.48 18.40 -10.67
CA LYS A 193 -3.27 18.29 -11.50
C LYS A 193 -3.54 17.70 -12.88
N GLY A 194 -4.72 17.12 -13.11
CA GLY A 194 -5.11 16.54 -14.39
C GLY A 194 -4.37 15.25 -14.75
N TYR A 195 -3.97 14.46 -13.74
CA TYR A 195 -3.39 13.14 -14.00
C TYR A 195 -4.39 12.24 -14.73
N LEU A 196 -3.89 11.41 -15.65
CA LEU A 196 -4.72 10.55 -16.48
C LEU A 196 -5.14 9.28 -15.74
N GLY A 197 -6.37 8.84 -16.02
CA GLY A 197 -6.90 7.58 -15.48
C GLY A 197 -7.96 7.78 -14.40
N GLU A 198 -8.11 6.77 -13.58
CA GLU A 198 -9.12 6.69 -12.53
C GLU A 198 -8.48 6.47 -11.17
N ILE A 199 -9.07 7.07 -10.14
CA ILE A 199 -8.62 6.91 -8.76
C ILE A 199 -9.79 6.65 -7.82
N GLY A 200 -9.63 5.67 -6.93
CA GLY A 200 -10.63 5.30 -5.94
C GLY A 200 -10.04 4.80 -4.63
N VAL A 201 -10.83 4.07 -3.89
CA VAL A 201 -10.45 3.39 -2.65
C VAL A 201 -11.09 2.01 -2.63
N VAL A 202 -10.39 1.02 -2.06
CA VAL A 202 -10.95 -0.33 -1.92
C VAL A 202 -11.56 -0.48 -0.53
N HIS A 203 -12.81 -0.90 -0.49
CA HIS A 203 -13.55 -1.15 0.74
C HIS A 203 -13.83 -2.64 0.94
N SER A 204 -13.72 -3.08 2.19
CA SER A 204 -14.30 -4.34 2.67
C SER A 204 -15.73 -4.01 3.15
N LEU A 205 -16.71 -4.46 2.40
CA LEU A 205 -18.12 -4.22 2.71
C LEU A 205 -18.75 -5.46 3.33
N GLU A 206 -19.27 -5.30 4.52
CA GLU A 206 -20.07 -6.31 5.19
C GLU A 206 -21.53 -5.87 5.21
N THR A 207 -22.41 -6.69 4.66
CA THR A 207 -23.85 -6.43 4.71
C THR A 207 -24.35 -6.63 6.13
N LYS A 208 -24.98 -5.62 6.70
CA LYS A 208 -25.62 -5.69 8.01
C LYS A 208 -27.15 -5.71 7.81
N TYR A 209 -27.80 -6.72 8.37
CA TYR A 209 -29.24 -6.85 8.38
C TYR A 209 -29.76 -6.67 9.81
N PRO A 210 -30.91 -6.03 10.01
CA PRO A 210 -31.54 -5.99 11.33
C PRO A 210 -31.85 -7.43 11.78
N ALA A 211 -31.70 -7.68 13.07
CA ALA A 211 -31.91 -9.03 13.62
C ALA A 211 -33.38 -9.46 13.59
N THR A 212 -34.33 -8.52 13.58
CA THR A 212 -35.79 -8.66 13.36
C THR A 212 -36.40 -7.28 13.18
#